data_6d2c931eb5cdbb678ade5e314a4b881f
#
_entry.id   6d2c931eb5cdbb678ade5e314a4b881f
#
_cell.length_a   1.000
_cell.length_b   1.000
_cell.length_c   1.000
_cell.angle_alpha   90.00
_cell.angle_beta   90.00
_cell.angle_gamma   90.00
#
_symmetry.space_group_name_H-M   'P 1'
#
loop_
_entity.id
_entity.type
_entity.pdbx_description
1 polymer ?
#
loop_
_entity_poly.entity_id
_entity_poly.type
_entity_poly.pdbx_seq_one_letter_code
_entity_poly.pdbx_strand_id
1 'polypeptide(L)'
;MVNIVREIDDWVQIERVLVSVSDKSGLEKLILALVSINPKIHFYSTGGTFRRIAEILGPKKKGAHLTQVSDYTGQPETQGGLVKTLDFKIYLGLLTETYNEAHQADLRRTDAQPIDMVVVNLYPFQETVARKGVTVEEARANIDIGGPSMIRAAAKNFLRVAAVVDSADYGGLIDYLEAHGGKLNLSRRFELARKAFAHTAQYDAAINQSLAAWDAIEVPQAYLSH
;
A
#
# COMPACT_ATOMS: atom_id res chain seq x y z
N MET A 1 -24.26 4.93 11.54
CA MET A 1 -23.62 5.71 12.60
C MET A 1 -22.13 5.75 12.31
N VAL A 2 -21.45 6.89 12.54
CA VAL A 2 -19.99 6.98 12.46
C VAL A 2 -19.43 6.29 13.71
N ASN A 3 -18.51 5.34 13.52
CA ASN A 3 -17.84 4.70 14.64
C ASN A 3 -16.77 5.65 15.21
N ILE A 4 -16.79 5.88 16.53
CA ILE A 4 -15.88 6.75 17.24
C ILE A 4 -14.99 5.91 18.13
N VAL A 5 -13.72 5.81 17.82
CA VAL A 5 -12.71 5.08 18.60
C VAL A 5 -12.29 5.92 19.80
N ARG A 6 -12.25 5.29 20.99
CA ARG A 6 -11.84 5.94 22.25
C ARG A 6 -10.66 5.26 22.93
N GLU A 7 -10.34 4.04 22.52
CA GLU A 7 -9.28 3.22 23.09
C GLU A 7 -8.35 2.72 21.98
N ILE A 8 -7.05 2.89 22.15
CA ILE A 8 -6.02 2.53 21.17
C ILE A 8 -4.75 2.06 21.88
N ASP A 9 -3.88 1.36 21.15
CA ASP A 9 -2.49 1.17 21.53
C ASP A 9 -1.63 2.34 21.03
N ASP A 10 -0.97 3.05 21.95
CA ASP A 10 0.00 4.08 21.51
C ASP A 10 1.15 3.44 20.72
N TRP A 11 1.69 2.33 21.19
CA TRP A 11 2.77 1.61 20.55
C TRP A 11 2.27 0.34 19.85
N VAL A 12 2.41 0.29 18.53
CA VAL A 12 2.03 -0.87 17.71
C VAL A 12 3.28 -1.58 17.20
N GLN A 13 3.39 -2.88 17.46
CA GLN A 13 4.42 -3.73 16.90
C GLN A 13 4.18 -3.93 15.41
N ILE A 14 5.21 -3.77 14.59
CA ILE A 14 5.12 -4.04 13.16
C ILE A 14 5.46 -5.50 12.91
N GLU A 15 4.43 -6.27 12.56
CA GLU A 15 4.53 -7.71 12.29
C GLU A 15 4.10 -8.07 10.85
N ARG A 16 3.07 -7.42 10.32
CA ARG A 16 2.53 -7.72 8.99
C ARG A 16 2.57 -6.49 8.11
N VAL A 17 3.27 -6.60 7.00
CA VAL A 17 3.52 -5.47 6.09
C VAL A 17 3.03 -5.79 4.70
N LEU A 18 2.13 -4.97 4.17
CA LEU A 18 1.72 -5.05 2.76
C LEU A 18 2.64 -4.15 1.92
N VAL A 19 3.33 -4.74 0.94
CA VAL A 19 4.32 -4.03 0.12
C VAL A 19 3.93 -4.07 -1.35
N SER A 20 3.72 -2.90 -1.95
CA SER A 20 3.43 -2.75 -3.38
C SER A 20 4.07 -1.46 -3.89
N VAL A 21 5.25 -1.56 -4.49
CA VAL A 21 6.03 -0.41 -4.94
C VAL A 21 6.34 -0.47 -6.42
N SER A 22 6.11 0.63 -7.12
CA SER A 22 6.54 0.87 -8.50
C SER A 22 8.04 1.12 -8.53
N ASP A 23 8.49 2.15 -7.82
CA ASP A 23 9.91 2.41 -7.56
C ASP A 23 10.42 1.54 -6.41
N LYS A 24 11.46 0.75 -6.69
CA LYS A 24 12.07 -0.20 -5.75
C LYS A 24 13.33 0.34 -5.08
N SER A 25 13.60 1.63 -5.22
CA SER A 25 14.73 2.31 -4.57
C SER A 25 14.67 2.11 -3.06
N GLY A 26 15.77 1.68 -2.46
CA GLY A 26 15.87 1.44 -1.01
C GLY A 26 15.10 0.23 -0.47
N LEU A 27 14.32 -0.49 -1.30
CA LEU A 27 13.49 -1.62 -0.86
C LEU A 27 14.33 -2.72 -0.21
N GLU A 28 15.49 -3.04 -0.76
CA GLU A 28 16.38 -4.07 -0.20
C GLU A 28 16.82 -3.73 1.22
N LYS A 29 17.28 -2.49 1.45
CA LYS A 29 17.67 -2.02 2.77
C LYS A 29 16.50 -2.11 3.76
N LEU A 30 15.30 -1.69 3.34
CA LEU A 30 14.10 -1.74 4.18
C LEU A 30 13.74 -3.19 4.56
N ILE A 31 13.65 -4.09 3.59
CA ILE A 31 13.24 -5.49 3.84
C ILE A 31 14.24 -6.20 4.77
N LEU A 32 15.54 -6.05 4.54
CA LEU A 32 16.57 -6.69 5.37
C LEU A 32 16.57 -6.11 6.80
N ALA A 33 16.42 -4.81 6.96
CA ALA A 33 16.32 -4.17 8.26
C ALA A 33 15.09 -4.64 9.03
N LEU A 34 13.91 -4.67 8.40
CA LEU A 34 12.67 -5.14 9.03
C LEU A 34 12.78 -6.58 9.51
N VAL A 35 13.37 -7.49 8.72
CA VAL A 35 13.61 -8.88 9.14
C VAL A 35 14.62 -8.96 10.28
N SER A 36 15.61 -8.08 10.32
CA SER A 36 16.59 -8.03 11.42
C SER A 36 15.95 -7.54 12.72
N ILE A 37 15.12 -6.50 12.64
CA ILE A 37 14.44 -5.89 13.79
C ILE A 37 13.39 -6.83 14.37
N ASN A 38 12.59 -7.46 13.50
CA ASN A 38 11.55 -8.42 13.91
C ASN A 38 11.64 -9.72 13.10
N PRO A 39 12.26 -10.78 13.63
CA PRO A 39 12.35 -12.07 12.95
C PRO A 39 11.00 -12.77 12.69
N LYS A 40 9.90 -12.26 13.25
CA LYS A 40 8.53 -12.77 12.99
C LYS A 40 7.79 -11.98 11.91
N ILE A 41 8.42 -10.93 11.37
CA ILE A 41 7.77 -10.07 10.36
C ILE A 41 7.34 -10.87 9.14
N HIS A 42 6.18 -10.54 8.61
CA HIS A 42 5.62 -11.17 7.42
C HIS A 42 5.20 -10.14 6.38
N PHE A 43 5.60 -10.36 5.14
CA PHE A 43 5.29 -9.50 4.01
C PHE A 43 4.20 -10.12 3.14
N TYR A 44 3.21 -9.30 2.78
CA TYR A 44 2.25 -9.57 1.70
C TYR A 44 2.62 -8.71 0.51
N SER A 45 2.71 -9.28 -0.69
CA SER A 45 3.10 -8.51 -1.87
C SER A 45 2.55 -9.08 -3.17
N THR A 46 2.57 -8.29 -4.24
CA THR A 46 2.08 -8.67 -5.56
C THR A 46 3.12 -8.47 -6.66
N GLY A 47 2.98 -9.21 -7.75
CA GLY A 47 3.66 -8.97 -9.02
C GLY A 47 5.18 -8.78 -8.93
N GLY A 48 5.68 -7.69 -9.51
CA GLY A 48 7.11 -7.40 -9.55
C GLY A 48 7.73 -7.09 -8.19
N THR A 49 6.96 -6.54 -7.25
CA THR A 49 7.43 -6.29 -5.89
C THR A 49 7.62 -7.61 -5.13
N PHE A 50 6.68 -8.54 -5.25
CA PHE A 50 6.82 -9.89 -4.68
C PHE A 50 8.09 -10.59 -5.15
N ARG A 51 8.34 -10.59 -6.48
CA ARG A 51 9.57 -11.20 -7.05
C ARG A 51 10.82 -10.56 -6.46
N ARG A 52 10.85 -9.22 -6.38
CA ARG A 52 12.02 -8.52 -5.82
C ARG A 52 12.25 -8.83 -4.34
N ILE A 53 11.21 -8.88 -3.53
CA ILE A 53 11.33 -9.28 -2.11
C ILE A 53 11.79 -10.73 -1.98
N ALA A 54 11.30 -11.63 -2.84
CA ALA A 54 11.72 -13.02 -2.86
C ALA A 54 13.23 -13.18 -3.16
N GLU A 55 13.76 -12.39 -4.11
CA GLU A 55 15.19 -12.31 -4.42
C GLU A 55 16.00 -11.82 -3.22
N ILE A 56 15.56 -10.73 -2.57
CA ILE A 56 16.22 -10.13 -1.39
C ILE A 56 16.31 -11.15 -0.23
N LEU A 57 15.21 -11.83 0.06
CA LEU A 57 15.14 -12.79 1.16
C LEU A 57 15.89 -14.09 0.87
N GLY A 58 15.96 -14.46 -0.40
CA GLY A 58 16.50 -15.74 -0.84
C GLY A 58 15.64 -16.95 -0.43
N PRO A 59 15.96 -18.14 -0.91
CA PRO A 59 15.09 -19.33 -0.77
C PRO A 59 14.87 -19.76 0.69
N LYS A 60 15.83 -19.53 1.57
CA LYS A 60 15.76 -19.95 2.99
C LYS A 60 14.77 -19.10 3.81
N LYS A 61 14.67 -17.80 3.55
CA LYS A 61 13.83 -16.86 4.32
C LYS A 61 12.48 -16.58 3.66
N LYS A 62 12.39 -16.74 2.33
CA LYS A 62 11.16 -16.46 1.57
C LYS A 62 9.93 -17.17 2.16
N GLY A 63 10.01 -18.48 2.42
CA GLY A 63 8.88 -19.26 2.91
C GLY A 63 8.35 -18.85 4.28
N ALA A 64 9.21 -18.28 5.13
CA ALA A 64 8.82 -17.82 6.46
C ALA A 64 8.28 -16.40 6.48
N HIS A 65 8.69 -15.54 5.54
CA HIS A 65 8.46 -14.10 5.62
C HIS A 65 7.62 -13.51 4.49
N LEU A 66 7.28 -14.27 3.45
CA LEU A 66 6.65 -13.69 2.26
C LEU A 66 5.52 -14.55 1.73
N THR A 67 4.35 -13.95 1.57
CA THR A 67 3.17 -14.53 0.92
C THR A 67 2.72 -13.65 -0.25
N GLN A 68 2.39 -14.27 -1.37
CA GLN A 68 1.75 -13.57 -2.48
C GLN A 68 0.31 -13.21 -2.10
N VAL A 69 -0.13 -12.00 -2.45
CA VAL A 69 -1.48 -11.53 -2.09
C VAL A 69 -2.56 -12.47 -2.66
N SER A 70 -2.41 -12.96 -3.89
CA SER A 70 -3.34 -13.93 -4.48
C SER A 70 -3.45 -15.23 -3.67
N ASP A 71 -2.34 -15.71 -3.09
CA ASP A 71 -2.35 -16.91 -2.24
C ASP A 71 -3.05 -16.64 -0.90
N TYR A 72 -2.86 -15.44 -0.35
CA TYR A 72 -3.51 -15.01 0.89
C TYR A 72 -5.01 -14.77 0.72
N THR A 73 -5.42 -14.10 -0.34
CA THR A 73 -6.83 -13.74 -0.58
C THR A 73 -7.62 -14.89 -1.21
N GLY A 74 -6.95 -15.75 -1.97
CA GLY A 74 -7.60 -16.74 -2.83
C GLY A 74 -8.18 -16.17 -4.12
N GLN A 75 -7.97 -14.87 -4.39
CA GLN A 75 -8.40 -14.26 -5.65
C GLN A 75 -7.51 -14.68 -6.81
N PRO A 76 -8.09 -15.11 -7.94
CA PRO A 76 -7.31 -15.41 -9.14
C PRO A 76 -6.64 -14.16 -9.67
N GLU A 77 -5.44 -14.30 -10.24
CA GLU A 77 -4.82 -13.22 -10.99
C GLU A 77 -5.62 -12.98 -12.27
N THR A 78 -6.28 -11.83 -12.37
CA THR A 78 -6.98 -11.41 -13.58
C THR A 78 -6.00 -10.79 -14.58
N GLN A 79 -6.36 -10.83 -15.88
CA GLN A 79 -5.54 -10.21 -16.92
C GLN A 79 -5.28 -8.73 -16.59
N GLY A 80 -4.03 -8.28 -16.71
CA GLY A 80 -3.61 -6.92 -16.35
C GLY A 80 -3.57 -6.64 -14.84
N GLY A 81 -3.97 -7.60 -14.00
CA GLY A 81 -3.94 -7.45 -12.54
C GLY A 81 -4.88 -6.38 -12.00
N LEU A 82 -6.04 -6.21 -12.64
CA LEU A 82 -7.01 -5.13 -12.39
C LEU A 82 -7.45 -5.01 -10.92
N VAL A 83 -7.56 -6.12 -10.19
CA VAL A 83 -8.14 -6.17 -8.84
C VAL A 83 -7.23 -6.81 -7.79
N LYS A 84 -5.93 -6.95 -8.06
CA LYS A 84 -4.97 -7.71 -7.23
C LYS A 84 -5.07 -7.45 -5.72
N THR A 85 -5.26 -6.20 -5.33
CA THR A 85 -5.27 -5.76 -3.93
C THR A 85 -6.64 -5.24 -3.49
N LEU A 86 -7.66 -5.24 -4.37
CA LEU A 86 -9.02 -4.83 -4.05
C LEU A 86 -9.81 -6.03 -3.51
N ASP A 87 -9.38 -6.53 -2.36
CA ASP A 87 -9.96 -7.70 -1.71
C ASP A 87 -10.38 -7.38 -0.29
N PHE A 88 -11.50 -7.96 0.17
CA PHE A 88 -12.05 -7.68 1.49
C PHE A 88 -11.09 -8.06 2.62
N LYS A 89 -10.27 -9.12 2.50
CA LYS A 89 -9.30 -9.52 3.51
C LYS A 89 -8.22 -8.44 3.70
N ILE A 90 -7.77 -7.83 2.61
CA ILE A 90 -6.81 -6.72 2.65
C ILE A 90 -7.42 -5.54 3.40
N TYR A 91 -8.65 -5.13 3.04
CA TYR A 91 -9.28 -3.96 3.66
C TYR A 91 -9.77 -4.22 5.08
N LEU A 92 -10.19 -5.42 5.43
CA LEU A 92 -10.39 -5.79 6.83
C LEU A 92 -9.08 -5.67 7.61
N GLY A 93 -7.98 -6.22 7.08
CA GLY A 93 -6.66 -6.12 7.70
C GLY A 93 -6.21 -4.69 7.96
N LEU A 94 -6.55 -3.74 7.06
CA LEU A 94 -6.20 -2.32 7.17
C LEU A 94 -7.16 -1.51 8.05
N LEU A 95 -8.46 -1.78 8.00
CA LEU A 95 -9.50 -0.90 8.54
C LEU A 95 -10.04 -1.33 9.91
N THR A 96 -9.79 -2.55 10.35
CA THR A 96 -10.24 -3.03 11.66
C THR A 96 -9.55 -2.31 12.80
N GLU A 97 -10.29 -2.12 13.88
CA GLU A 97 -9.86 -1.48 15.13
C GLU A 97 -9.55 -2.56 16.17
N THR A 98 -8.51 -2.36 16.98
CA THR A 98 -8.02 -3.34 17.95
C THR A 98 -9.07 -3.71 18.97
N TYR A 99 -9.76 -2.73 19.55
CA TYR A 99 -10.71 -2.90 20.67
C TYR A 99 -12.19 -2.94 20.23
N ASN A 100 -12.43 -3.21 18.94
CA ASN A 100 -13.78 -3.40 18.41
C ASN A 100 -14.06 -4.90 18.25
N GLU A 101 -14.85 -5.47 19.15
CA GLU A 101 -15.14 -6.91 19.18
C GLU A 101 -15.77 -7.43 17.87
N ALA A 102 -16.65 -6.63 17.23
CA ALA A 102 -17.25 -6.99 15.95
C ALA A 102 -16.19 -7.09 14.85
N HIS A 103 -15.24 -6.13 14.79
CA HIS A 103 -14.13 -6.17 13.85
C HIS A 103 -13.22 -7.38 14.10
N GLN A 104 -12.94 -7.71 15.35
CA GLN A 104 -12.14 -8.90 15.70
C GLN A 104 -12.88 -10.20 15.35
N ALA A 105 -14.19 -10.26 15.51
CA ALA A 105 -15.00 -11.39 15.09
C ALA A 105 -14.98 -11.55 13.56
N ASP A 106 -15.05 -10.45 12.81
CA ASP A 106 -14.98 -10.48 11.35
C ASP A 106 -13.60 -10.95 10.84
N LEU A 107 -12.50 -10.49 11.44
CA LEU A 107 -11.15 -11.00 11.11
C LEU A 107 -11.10 -12.53 11.29
N ARG A 108 -11.56 -13.04 12.45
CA ARG A 108 -11.56 -14.49 12.72
C ARG A 108 -12.44 -15.28 11.74
N ARG A 109 -13.67 -14.80 11.50
CA ARG A 109 -14.64 -15.47 10.63
C ARG A 109 -14.16 -15.58 9.18
N THR A 110 -13.38 -14.62 8.73
CA THR A 110 -12.93 -14.52 7.34
C THR A 110 -11.48 -14.98 7.15
N ASP A 111 -10.81 -15.38 8.24
CA ASP A 111 -9.36 -15.68 8.25
C ASP A 111 -8.53 -14.52 7.70
N ALA A 112 -8.97 -13.28 7.95
CA ALA A 112 -8.22 -12.09 7.60
C ALA A 112 -7.24 -11.73 8.72
N GLN A 113 -6.04 -11.28 8.32
CA GLN A 113 -4.99 -10.90 9.26
C GLN A 113 -4.90 -9.38 9.38
N PRO A 114 -4.71 -8.83 10.58
CA PRO A 114 -4.42 -7.41 10.72
C PRO A 114 -3.10 -7.06 9.99
N ILE A 115 -3.09 -5.94 9.27
CA ILE A 115 -1.93 -5.40 8.57
C ILE A 115 -1.47 -4.16 9.34
N ASP A 116 -0.22 -4.12 9.78
CA ASP A 116 0.30 -3.08 10.67
C ASP A 116 1.00 -1.96 9.92
N MET A 117 1.47 -2.23 8.71
CA MET A 117 2.11 -1.24 7.86
C MET A 117 1.83 -1.51 6.38
N VAL A 118 1.63 -0.46 5.60
CA VAL A 118 1.72 -0.52 4.14
C VAL A 118 2.95 0.25 3.66
N VAL A 119 3.63 -0.31 2.67
CA VAL A 119 4.72 0.35 1.94
C VAL A 119 4.29 0.38 0.48
N VAL A 120 3.79 1.52 0.04
CA VAL A 120 3.17 1.66 -1.29
C VAL A 120 3.59 2.98 -1.91
N ASN A 121 4.25 2.93 -3.06
CA ASN A 121 4.40 4.10 -3.93
C ASN A 121 3.63 3.89 -5.22
N LEU A 122 3.13 4.96 -5.79
CA LEU A 122 2.25 4.94 -6.93
C LEU A 122 3.03 4.86 -8.25
N TYR A 123 2.37 4.46 -9.32
CA TYR A 123 2.92 4.59 -10.66
C TYR A 123 3.19 6.08 -10.96
N PRO A 124 4.30 6.39 -11.69
CA PRO A 124 4.68 7.77 -11.98
C PRO A 124 3.78 8.38 -13.07
N PHE A 125 2.51 8.62 -12.75
CA PHE A 125 1.50 9.17 -13.67
C PHE A 125 1.97 10.47 -14.31
N GLN A 126 2.54 11.39 -13.51
CA GLN A 126 3.06 12.67 -14.01
C GLN A 126 4.16 12.49 -15.07
N GLU A 127 5.06 11.53 -14.88
CA GLU A 127 6.11 11.24 -15.88
C GLU A 127 5.51 10.66 -17.18
N THR A 128 4.45 9.85 -17.04
CA THR A 128 3.75 9.29 -18.19
C THR A 128 3.10 10.38 -19.03
N VAL A 129 2.33 11.28 -18.39
CA VAL A 129 1.61 12.33 -19.11
C VAL A 129 2.49 13.49 -19.57
N ALA A 130 3.70 13.62 -19.04
CA ALA A 130 4.69 14.60 -19.51
C ALA A 130 5.39 14.18 -20.81
N ARG A 131 5.22 12.95 -21.27
CA ARG A 131 5.84 12.48 -22.53
C ARG A 131 5.22 13.17 -23.73
N LYS A 132 6.03 13.58 -24.67
CA LYS A 132 5.55 14.19 -25.92
C LYS A 132 4.72 13.15 -26.71
N GLY A 133 3.50 13.53 -27.10
CA GLY A 133 2.62 12.68 -27.90
C GLY A 133 1.90 11.58 -27.11
N VAL A 134 1.86 11.68 -25.77
CA VAL A 134 1.04 10.77 -24.97
C VAL A 134 -0.42 10.86 -25.41
N THR A 135 -1.07 9.71 -25.51
CA THR A 135 -2.49 9.60 -25.85
C THR A 135 -3.37 9.64 -24.60
N VAL A 136 -4.64 9.97 -24.77
CA VAL A 136 -5.62 9.92 -23.67
C VAL A 136 -5.73 8.49 -23.09
N GLU A 137 -5.62 7.47 -23.95
CA GLU A 137 -5.68 6.07 -23.52
C GLU A 137 -4.44 5.66 -22.72
N GLU A 138 -3.24 6.10 -23.10
CA GLU A 138 -2.04 5.87 -22.30
C GLU A 138 -2.13 6.55 -20.93
N ALA A 139 -2.65 7.77 -20.87
CA ALA A 139 -2.90 8.45 -19.61
C ALA A 139 -3.89 7.66 -18.74
N ARG A 140 -5.05 7.27 -19.31
CA ARG A 140 -6.08 6.49 -18.61
C ARG A 140 -5.53 5.14 -18.08
N ALA A 141 -4.79 4.42 -18.91
CA ALA A 141 -4.27 3.09 -18.57
C ALA A 141 -3.22 3.11 -17.45
N ASN A 142 -2.60 4.28 -17.19
CA ASN A 142 -1.62 4.48 -16.13
C ASN A 142 -2.20 5.04 -14.82
N ILE A 143 -3.52 5.21 -14.72
CA ILE A 143 -4.17 5.58 -13.46
C ILE A 143 -4.17 4.37 -12.52
N ASP A 144 -3.48 4.50 -11.38
CA ASP A 144 -3.46 3.48 -10.33
C ASP A 144 -4.71 3.60 -9.44
N ILE A 145 -5.44 2.52 -9.28
CA ILE A 145 -6.62 2.43 -8.41
C ILE A 145 -6.25 1.77 -7.07
N GLY A 146 -5.55 0.66 -7.12
CA GLY A 146 -5.25 -0.15 -5.94
C GLY A 146 -4.29 0.52 -4.96
N GLY A 147 -3.24 1.17 -5.48
CA GLY A 147 -2.26 1.89 -4.67
C GLY A 147 -2.88 3.00 -3.82
N PRO A 148 -3.55 3.99 -4.42
CA PRO A 148 -4.24 5.04 -3.66
C PRO A 148 -5.27 4.50 -2.66
N SER A 149 -6.01 3.46 -3.03
CA SER A 149 -7.01 2.85 -2.15
C SER A 149 -6.37 2.24 -0.89
N MET A 150 -5.27 1.48 -1.03
CA MET A 150 -4.52 0.91 0.10
C MET A 150 -3.91 2.00 0.98
N ILE A 151 -3.30 3.01 0.38
CA ILE A 151 -2.70 4.16 1.09
C ILE A 151 -3.77 4.86 1.93
N ARG A 152 -4.92 5.18 1.34
CA ARG A 152 -6.02 5.88 2.03
C ARG A 152 -6.63 5.04 3.16
N ALA A 153 -6.79 3.73 2.96
CA ALA A 153 -7.29 2.82 4.00
C ALA A 153 -6.34 2.77 5.20
N ALA A 154 -5.03 2.58 4.95
CA ALA A 154 -4.01 2.58 5.99
C ALA A 154 -3.92 3.94 6.71
N ALA A 155 -3.87 5.04 5.95
CA ALA A 155 -3.78 6.39 6.51
C ALA A 155 -5.02 6.76 7.34
N LYS A 156 -6.23 6.35 6.92
CA LYS A 156 -7.45 6.53 7.73
C LYS A 156 -7.33 5.84 9.09
N ASN A 157 -6.75 4.66 9.12
CA ASN A 157 -6.57 3.88 10.35
C ASN A 157 -5.17 4.08 10.97
N PHE A 158 -4.66 5.31 10.97
CA PHE A 158 -3.39 5.66 11.64
C PHE A 158 -3.39 5.31 13.12
N LEU A 159 -4.55 5.06 13.69
CA LEU A 159 -4.70 4.55 15.06
C LEU A 159 -3.94 3.24 15.28
N ARG A 160 -3.76 2.44 14.21
CA ARG A 160 -3.09 1.15 14.25
C ARG A 160 -2.10 0.93 13.10
N VAL A 161 -2.32 1.52 11.94
CA VAL A 161 -1.58 1.22 10.70
C VAL A 161 -0.64 2.35 10.31
N ALA A 162 0.58 2.00 9.92
CA ALA A 162 1.55 2.93 9.34
C ALA A 162 1.44 2.96 7.81
N ALA A 163 1.34 4.14 7.20
CA ALA A 163 1.26 4.33 5.75
C ALA A 163 2.54 4.98 5.21
N VAL A 164 3.44 4.18 4.63
CA VAL A 164 4.73 4.61 4.07
C VAL A 164 4.60 4.74 2.55
N VAL A 165 4.77 5.95 2.02
CA VAL A 165 4.51 6.25 0.60
C VAL A 165 5.74 6.71 -0.18
N ASP A 166 6.86 6.92 0.49
CA ASP A 166 8.06 7.52 -0.08
C ASP A 166 9.30 6.76 0.36
N SER A 167 10.13 6.34 -0.59
CA SER A 167 11.39 5.63 -0.32
C SER A 167 12.41 6.49 0.44
N ALA A 168 12.31 7.82 0.37
CA ALA A 168 13.13 8.72 1.16
C ALA A 168 12.90 8.59 2.67
N ASP A 169 11.76 8.11 3.11
CA ASP A 169 11.44 7.90 4.52
C ASP A 169 12.06 6.61 5.09
N TYR A 170 12.51 5.67 4.27
CA TYR A 170 12.94 4.35 4.72
C TYR A 170 14.07 4.41 5.74
N GLY A 171 15.06 5.29 5.53
CA GLY A 171 16.16 5.46 6.48
C GLY A 171 15.69 5.85 7.87
N GLY A 172 14.96 6.96 7.97
CA GLY A 172 14.44 7.43 9.25
C GLY A 172 13.40 6.49 9.90
N LEU A 173 12.67 5.71 9.09
CA LEU A 173 11.77 4.67 9.59
C LEU A 173 12.54 3.50 10.21
N ILE A 174 13.60 3.04 9.56
CA ILE A 174 14.47 1.97 10.06
C ILE A 174 15.09 2.39 11.40
N ASP A 175 15.72 3.57 11.43
CA ASP A 175 16.37 4.10 12.64
C ASP A 175 15.36 4.19 13.81
N TYR A 176 14.13 4.64 13.51
CA TYR A 176 13.07 4.73 14.51
C TYR A 176 12.65 3.35 15.02
N LEU A 177 12.42 2.38 14.13
CA LEU A 177 12.03 1.02 14.49
C LEU A 177 13.13 0.30 15.30
N GLU A 178 14.40 0.46 14.94
CA GLU A 178 15.55 -0.09 15.70
C GLU A 178 15.59 0.47 17.11
N ALA A 179 15.45 1.78 17.27
CA ALA A 179 15.46 2.45 18.57
C ALA A 179 14.28 2.05 19.48
N HIS A 180 13.16 1.56 18.90
CA HIS A 180 11.93 1.25 19.65
C HIS A 180 11.50 -0.22 19.53
N GLY A 181 12.43 -1.13 19.26
CA GLY A 181 12.16 -2.58 19.25
C GLY A 181 11.12 -3.02 18.24
N GLY A 182 11.09 -2.38 17.08
CA GLY A 182 10.16 -2.70 15.98
C GLY A 182 8.75 -2.11 16.14
N LYS A 183 8.57 -1.11 17.01
CA LYS A 183 7.27 -0.47 17.28
C LYS A 183 7.22 0.96 16.75
N LEU A 184 6.00 1.38 16.36
CA LEU A 184 5.68 2.78 16.04
C LEU A 184 4.62 3.30 17.00
N ASN A 185 4.85 4.50 17.56
CA ASN A 185 3.85 5.18 18.38
C ASN A 185 2.80 5.90 17.51
N LEU A 186 1.72 6.36 18.14
CA LEU A 186 0.64 7.05 17.46
C LEU A 186 1.10 8.31 16.72
N SER A 187 1.96 9.12 17.34
CA SER A 187 2.47 10.36 16.71
C SER A 187 3.18 10.05 15.40
N ARG A 188 4.05 9.02 15.37
CA ARG A 188 4.77 8.64 14.16
C ARG A 188 3.83 8.09 13.08
N ARG A 189 2.83 7.27 13.47
CA ARG A 189 1.81 6.79 12.51
C ARG A 189 0.96 7.93 11.94
N PHE A 190 0.63 8.93 12.77
CA PHE A 190 -0.12 10.11 12.33
C PHE A 190 0.68 10.99 11.35
N GLU A 191 1.98 11.21 11.60
CA GLU A 191 2.86 11.92 10.65
C GLU A 191 2.88 11.22 9.29
N LEU A 192 3.05 9.89 9.27
CA LEU A 192 3.00 9.09 8.04
C LEU A 192 1.64 9.21 7.35
N ALA A 193 0.54 9.17 8.10
CA ALA A 193 -0.81 9.32 7.54
C ALA A 193 -1.04 10.70 6.90
N ARG A 194 -0.54 11.77 7.50
CA ARG A 194 -0.59 13.12 6.89
C ARG A 194 0.16 13.16 5.57
N LYS A 195 1.38 12.59 5.52
CA LYS A 195 2.17 12.49 4.28
C LYS A 195 1.44 11.64 3.23
N ALA A 196 0.83 10.54 3.65
CA ALA A 196 0.07 9.64 2.77
C ALA A 196 -1.14 10.33 2.13
N PHE A 197 -1.93 11.10 2.89
CA PHE A 197 -3.04 11.88 2.32
C PHE A 197 -2.57 13.01 1.41
N ALA A 198 -1.47 13.69 1.74
CA ALA A 198 -0.89 14.69 0.85
C ALA A 198 -0.43 14.05 -0.48
N HIS A 199 0.18 12.87 -0.43
CA HIS A 199 0.63 12.12 -1.59
C HIS A 199 -0.53 11.73 -2.52
N THR A 200 -1.63 11.17 -1.98
CA THR A 200 -2.80 10.81 -2.78
C THR A 200 -3.53 12.05 -3.33
N ALA A 201 -3.59 13.15 -2.59
CA ALA A 201 -4.18 14.40 -3.07
C ALA A 201 -3.39 14.98 -4.25
N GLN A 202 -2.06 14.96 -4.20
CA GLN A 202 -1.20 15.40 -5.29
C GLN A 202 -1.35 14.50 -6.53
N TYR A 203 -1.48 13.18 -6.32
CA TYR A 203 -1.71 12.21 -7.38
C TYR A 203 -3.03 12.47 -8.11
N ASP A 204 -4.14 12.62 -7.37
CA ASP A 204 -5.46 12.92 -7.94
C ASP A 204 -5.49 14.29 -8.64
N ALA A 205 -4.80 15.30 -8.07
CA ALA A 205 -4.67 16.61 -8.71
C ALA A 205 -3.93 16.53 -10.05
N ALA A 206 -2.88 15.71 -10.16
CA ALA A 206 -2.17 15.50 -11.42
C ALA A 206 -3.04 14.80 -12.47
N ILE A 207 -3.84 13.81 -12.06
CA ILE A 207 -4.81 13.16 -12.95
C ILE A 207 -5.84 14.18 -13.44
N ASN A 208 -6.45 14.96 -12.54
CA ASN A 208 -7.44 15.98 -12.90
C ASN A 208 -6.85 17.01 -13.86
N GLN A 209 -5.64 17.51 -13.61
CA GLN A 209 -4.98 18.46 -14.49
C GLN A 209 -4.72 17.87 -15.88
N SER A 210 -4.29 16.62 -15.95
CA SER A 210 -4.06 15.93 -17.23
C SER A 210 -5.36 15.75 -18.01
N LEU A 211 -6.42 15.26 -17.35
CA LEU A 211 -7.71 15.04 -18.00
C LEU A 211 -8.36 16.35 -18.47
N ALA A 212 -8.20 17.44 -17.70
CA ALA A 212 -8.70 18.77 -18.07
C ALA A 212 -7.99 19.37 -19.30
N ALA A 213 -6.82 18.89 -19.68
CA ALA A 213 -6.09 19.33 -20.87
C ALA A 213 -6.62 18.70 -22.18
N TRP A 214 -7.46 17.67 -22.10
CA TRP A 214 -8.07 17.01 -23.27
C TRP A 214 -9.41 17.62 -23.61
N ASP A 215 -9.66 17.87 -24.91
CA ASP A 215 -10.98 18.25 -25.36
C ASP A 215 -11.92 17.04 -25.33
N ALA A 216 -13.00 17.14 -24.55
CA ALA A 216 -13.99 16.09 -24.41
C ALA A 216 -14.65 15.67 -25.75
N ILE A 217 -14.66 16.56 -26.74
CA ILE A 217 -15.20 16.29 -28.08
C ILE A 217 -14.21 15.44 -28.90
N GLU A 218 -12.90 15.55 -28.62
CA GLU A 218 -11.86 14.79 -29.33
C GLU A 218 -11.61 13.42 -28.70
N VAL A 219 -11.92 13.24 -27.42
CA VAL A 219 -11.68 11.96 -26.70
C VAL A 219 -12.29 10.75 -27.39
N PRO A 220 -13.54 10.80 -27.93
CA PRO A 220 -14.12 9.65 -28.64
C PRO A 220 -13.33 9.23 -29.88
N GLN A 221 -12.57 10.15 -30.49
CA GLN A 221 -11.78 9.87 -31.71
C GLN A 221 -10.57 8.97 -31.42
N ALA A 222 -10.18 8.85 -30.16
CA ALA A 222 -9.11 7.94 -29.72
C ALA A 222 -9.55 6.46 -29.70
N TYR A 223 -10.86 6.18 -29.88
CA TYR A 223 -11.44 4.84 -29.73
C TYR A 223 -12.29 4.47 -30.92
N LEU A 224 -12.40 3.17 -31.19
CA LEU A 224 -13.42 2.65 -32.10
C LEU A 224 -14.75 2.63 -31.34
N SER A 225 -15.69 3.47 -31.74
CA SER A 225 -17.04 3.51 -31.15
C SER A 225 -18.02 2.67 -32.00
N HIS A 226 -18.88 1.89 -31.35
CA HIS A 226 -19.92 1.03 -31.95
C HIS A 226 -21.30 1.56 -31.63
#